data_fbc33f761b4f582af761d1eacb6effce
#
_entry.id   fbc33f761b4f582af761d1eacb6effce
#
_cell.length_a   1.000
_cell.length_b   1.000
_cell.length_c   1.000
_cell.angle_alpha   90.00
_cell.angle_beta   90.00
_cell.angle_gamma   90.00
#
_symmetry.space_group_name_H-M   'P 1'
#
loop_
_entity.id
_entity.type
_entity.pdbx_description
1 polymer ?
#
loop_
_entity_poly.entity_id
_entity_poly.type
_entity_poly.pdbx_seq_one_letter_code
_entity_poly.pdbx_strand_id
1 'polypeptide(L)'
;MTASHSDCTQKSDEESKTIKKYFDKIKGQEITESGKKSKITNDDVMVVAPFNMQVNHLTKVLGKGSRVGTIDKFQGQEAKVVFISMTSSDPENIPRHKEFFFSRNRLNVAISRAECVAVILFNPNLLLTQCQKINEMRLVNNFCKLLKYEC
;
A
#
# COMPACT_ATOMS: atom_id res chain seq x y z
N MET A 1 -2.31 7.12 -5.89
CA MET A 1 -3.02 8.05 -4.97
C MET A 1 -2.01 8.72 -4.06
N THR A 2 -2.00 10.03 -3.97
CA THR A 2 -1.03 10.79 -3.17
C THR A 2 -1.58 11.15 -1.81
N ALA A 3 -0.75 11.03 -0.76
CA ALA A 3 -1.04 11.50 0.59
C ALA A 3 0.10 12.45 1.01
N SER A 4 -0.22 13.73 1.21
CA SER A 4 0.77 14.71 1.66
C SER A 4 0.90 14.61 3.18
N HIS A 5 2.08 14.29 3.66
CA HIS A 5 2.47 14.25 5.06
C HIS A 5 3.96 14.56 5.19
N SER A 6 4.40 14.99 6.38
CA SER A 6 5.80 15.30 6.69
C SER A 6 6.29 14.47 7.87
N ASP A 7 7.60 14.29 7.96
CA ASP A 7 8.30 13.65 9.08
C ASP A 7 7.82 12.22 9.43
N CYS A 8 7.21 11.54 8.46
CA CYS A 8 6.78 10.15 8.61
C CYS A 8 7.88 9.22 8.09
N THR A 9 8.36 8.33 8.96
CA THR A 9 9.36 7.31 8.59
C THR A 9 8.77 5.90 8.55
N GLN A 10 8.15 5.45 9.66
CA GLN A 10 7.61 4.09 9.80
C GLN A 10 6.10 4.06 10.09
N LYS A 11 5.47 5.23 10.23
CA LYS A 11 4.03 5.40 10.51
C LYS A 11 3.53 6.68 9.84
N SER A 12 2.35 6.62 9.21
CA SER A 12 1.63 7.77 8.67
C SER A 12 0.17 7.73 9.09
N ASP A 13 -0.24 8.75 9.82
CA ASP A 13 -1.63 8.94 10.25
C ASP A 13 -2.51 9.36 9.07
N GLU A 14 -1.95 10.14 8.12
CA GLU A 14 -2.63 10.66 6.93
C GLU A 14 -2.98 9.53 5.97
N GLU A 15 -2.01 8.65 5.68
CA GLU A 15 -2.28 7.46 4.86
C GLU A 15 -3.32 6.57 5.53
N SER A 16 -3.22 6.38 6.86
CA SER A 16 -4.17 5.56 7.60
C SER A 16 -5.59 6.13 7.58
N LYS A 17 -5.77 7.45 7.73
CA LYS A 17 -7.06 8.14 7.60
C LYS A 17 -7.62 8.00 6.19
N THR A 18 -6.76 8.14 5.18
CA THR A 18 -7.15 8.01 3.77
C THR A 18 -7.60 6.59 3.47
N ILE A 19 -6.85 5.59 3.90
CA ILE A 19 -7.23 4.16 3.76
C ILE A 19 -8.57 3.92 4.46
N LYS A 20 -8.75 4.39 5.70
CA LYS A 20 -9.99 4.24 6.45
C LYS A 20 -11.18 4.80 5.69
N LYS A 21 -11.06 6.02 5.15
CA LYS A 21 -12.10 6.68 4.35
C LYS A 21 -12.53 5.83 3.15
N TYR A 22 -11.56 5.28 2.39
CA TYR A 22 -11.87 4.45 1.22
C TYR A 22 -12.35 3.06 1.60
N PHE A 23 -11.77 2.46 2.64
CA PHE A 23 -12.22 1.19 3.20
C PHE A 23 -13.70 1.24 3.59
N ASP A 24 -14.12 2.28 4.31
CA ASP A 24 -15.51 2.46 4.72
C ASP A 24 -16.45 2.71 3.52
N LYS A 25 -15.94 3.40 2.49
CA LYS A 25 -16.74 3.67 1.27
C LYS A 25 -16.98 2.43 0.43
N ILE A 26 -16.00 1.55 0.30
CA ILE A 26 -16.12 0.34 -0.54
C ILE A 26 -16.82 -0.79 0.18
N LYS A 27 -16.75 -0.82 1.51
CA LYS A 27 -17.43 -1.82 2.31
C LYS A 27 -18.95 -1.75 2.11
N GLY A 28 -19.57 -2.87 1.77
CA GLY A 28 -21.00 -2.97 1.51
C GLY A 28 -21.40 -2.58 0.08
N GLN A 29 -20.47 -2.10 -0.76
CA GLN A 29 -20.74 -1.89 -2.18
C GLN A 29 -21.00 -3.23 -2.87
N GLU A 30 -21.86 -3.21 -3.89
CA GLU A 30 -22.11 -4.37 -4.71
C GLU A 30 -20.99 -4.57 -5.74
N ILE A 31 -20.58 -5.81 -5.87
CA ILE A 31 -19.68 -6.26 -6.94
C ILE A 31 -20.35 -7.39 -7.69
N THR A 32 -20.21 -7.38 -9.01
CA THR A 32 -20.69 -8.48 -9.87
C THR A 32 -19.50 -9.27 -10.38
N GLU A 33 -19.46 -10.54 -10.02
CA GLU A 33 -18.41 -11.46 -10.43
C GLU A 33 -19.06 -12.70 -11.07
N SER A 34 -18.68 -13.00 -12.32
CA SER A 34 -19.25 -14.12 -13.08
C SER A 34 -20.79 -14.14 -13.08
N GLY A 35 -21.41 -12.96 -13.16
CA GLY A 35 -22.87 -12.81 -13.16
C GLY A 35 -23.54 -12.91 -11.78
N LYS A 36 -22.79 -13.16 -10.70
CA LYS A 36 -23.30 -13.18 -9.32
C LYS A 36 -23.00 -11.86 -8.62
N LYS A 37 -24.01 -11.28 -7.98
CA LYS A 37 -23.87 -10.09 -7.15
C LYS A 37 -23.49 -10.49 -5.73
N SER A 38 -22.48 -9.85 -5.18
CA SER A 38 -22.08 -9.97 -3.77
C SER A 38 -21.76 -8.60 -3.20
N LYS A 39 -21.75 -8.47 -1.88
CA LYS A 39 -21.30 -7.24 -1.21
C LYS A 39 -19.87 -7.39 -0.75
N ILE A 40 -19.10 -6.34 -0.90
CA ILE A 40 -17.72 -6.27 -0.40
C ILE A 40 -17.74 -6.32 1.13
N THR A 41 -17.00 -7.27 1.69
CA THR A 41 -16.83 -7.49 3.14
C THR A 41 -15.40 -7.12 3.58
N ASN A 42 -15.10 -7.26 4.86
CA ASN A 42 -13.73 -7.08 5.36
C ASN A 42 -12.74 -8.10 4.77
N ASP A 43 -13.22 -9.30 4.43
CA ASP A 43 -12.38 -10.38 3.87
C ASP A 43 -11.99 -10.10 2.41
N ASP A 44 -12.77 -9.27 1.71
CA ASP A 44 -12.50 -8.87 0.33
C ASP A 44 -11.47 -7.73 0.23
N VAL A 45 -11.06 -7.14 1.37
CA VAL A 45 -10.14 -6.00 1.40
C VAL A 45 -8.90 -6.33 2.22
N MET A 46 -7.74 -6.14 1.60
CA MET A 46 -6.43 -6.35 2.23
C MET A 46 -5.68 -5.01 2.30
N VAL A 47 -4.97 -4.79 3.40
CA VAL A 47 -4.14 -3.59 3.58
C VAL A 47 -2.71 -4.01 3.90
N VAL A 48 -1.78 -3.61 3.05
CA VAL A 48 -0.37 -3.97 3.13
C VAL A 48 0.46 -2.75 3.49
N ALA A 49 1.38 -2.90 4.45
CA ALA A 49 2.36 -1.88 4.80
C ALA A 49 3.74 -2.49 5.03
N PRO A 50 4.84 -1.73 4.76
CA PRO A 50 6.21 -2.26 4.88
C PRO A 50 6.69 -2.39 6.32
N PHE A 51 6.09 -1.65 7.26
CA PHE A 51 6.54 -1.55 8.65
C PHE A 51 5.49 -2.02 9.64
N ASN A 52 5.92 -2.79 10.64
CA ASN A 52 5.03 -3.27 11.70
C ASN A 52 4.36 -2.13 12.49
N MET A 53 5.01 -0.98 12.63
CA MET A 53 4.40 0.20 13.27
C MET A 53 3.16 0.67 12.50
N GLN A 54 3.24 0.75 11.17
CA GLN A 54 2.10 1.10 10.32
C GLN A 54 1.03 0.02 10.33
N VAL A 55 1.43 -1.26 10.29
CA VAL A 55 0.48 -2.39 10.41
C VAL A 55 -0.32 -2.31 11.70
N ASN A 56 0.35 -2.10 12.84
CA ASN A 56 -0.31 -1.98 14.14
C ASN A 56 -1.24 -0.77 14.21
N HIS A 57 -0.82 0.35 13.62
CA HIS A 57 -1.63 1.56 13.54
C HIS A 57 -2.88 1.35 12.69
N LEU A 58 -2.72 0.83 11.47
CA LEU A 58 -3.82 0.52 10.56
C LEU A 58 -4.80 -0.49 11.18
N THR A 59 -4.31 -1.51 11.88
CA THR A 59 -5.16 -2.48 12.58
C THR A 59 -6.04 -1.82 13.64
N LYS A 60 -5.49 -0.83 14.37
CA LYS A 60 -6.28 -0.04 15.34
C LYS A 60 -7.31 0.85 14.67
N VAL A 61 -6.93 1.53 13.58
CA VAL A 61 -7.79 2.47 12.84
C VAL A 61 -8.93 1.77 12.10
N LEU A 62 -8.66 0.62 11.48
CA LEU A 62 -9.64 -0.15 10.71
C LEU A 62 -10.50 -1.07 11.59
N GLY A 63 -10.01 -1.41 12.78
CA GLY A 63 -10.73 -2.22 13.75
C GLY A 63 -10.56 -3.72 13.58
N LYS A 64 -11.18 -4.47 14.49
CA LYS A 64 -11.13 -5.94 14.50
C LYS A 64 -11.76 -6.52 13.22
N GLY A 65 -11.15 -7.60 12.71
CA GLY A 65 -11.59 -8.28 11.50
C GLY A 65 -11.08 -7.67 10.19
N SER A 66 -10.27 -6.60 10.24
CA SER A 66 -9.59 -6.09 9.06
C SER A 66 -8.33 -6.92 8.74
N ARG A 67 -8.10 -7.19 7.45
CA ARG A 67 -6.92 -7.93 6.96
C ARG A 67 -5.78 -6.94 6.75
N VAL A 68 -5.01 -6.69 7.80
CA VAL A 68 -3.84 -5.78 7.78
C VAL A 68 -2.56 -6.56 8.07
N GLY A 69 -1.49 -6.29 7.33
CA GLY A 69 -0.21 -6.95 7.55
C GLY A 69 0.90 -6.48 6.64
N THR A 70 2.07 -7.09 6.81
CA THR A 70 3.18 -6.97 5.86
C THR A 70 2.92 -7.87 4.65
N ILE A 71 3.65 -7.62 3.56
CA ILE A 71 3.51 -8.43 2.34
C ILE A 71 3.77 -9.92 2.60
N ASP A 72 4.73 -10.22 3.47
CA ASP A 72 5.12 -11.60 3.77
C ASP A 72 3.99 -12.37 4.50
N LYS A 73 3.16 -11.66 5.31
CA LYS A 73 1.99 -12.24 5.99
C LYS A 73 0.92 -12.73 5.01
N PHE A 74 0.82 -12.11 3.84
CA PHE A 74 -0.20 -12.39 2.85
C PHE A 74 0.28 -13.24 1.66
N GLN A 75 1.41 -13.93 1.84
CA GLN A 75 1.91 -14.81 0.80
C GLN A 75 0.88 -15.91 0.48
N GLY A 76 0.53 -16.04 -0.81
CA GLY A 76 -0.47 -17.02 -1.27
C GLY A 76 -1.94 -16.63 -1.02
N GLN A 77 -2.21 -15.43 -0.45
CA GLN A 77 -3.58 -14.94 -0.24
C GLN A 77 -3.90 -13.85 -1.27
N GLU A 78 -5.17 -13.73 -1.63
CA GLU A 78 -5.71 -12.73 -2.55
C GLU A 78 -6.87 -11.98 -1.91
N ALA A 79 -7.21 -10.82 -2.47
CA ALA A 79 -8.35 -10.01 -2.07
C ALA A 79 -8.84 -9.18 -3.26
N LYS A 80 -10.13 -8.87 -3.32
CA LYS A 80 -10.68 -8.04 -4.40
C LYS A 80 -10.05 -6.66 -4.46
N VAL A 81 -9.80 -6.07 -3.30
CA VAL A 81 -9.16 -4.75 -3.19
C VAL A 81 -7.95 -4.83 -2.27
N VAL A 82 -6.81 -4.33 -2.74
CA VAL A 82 -5.58 -4.25 -1.95
C VAL A 82 -5.14 -2.80 -1.83
N PHE A 83 -5.07 -2.29 -0.61
CA PHE A 83 -4.43 -1.02 -0.30
C PHE A 83 -2.98 -1.25 0.07
N ILE A 84 -2.07 -0.49 -0.51
CA ILE A 84 -0.64 -0.51 -0.23
C ILE A 84 -0.25 0.84 0.34
N SER A 85 0.10 0.89 1.64
CA SER A 85 0.59 2.09 2.32
C SER A 85 2.11 2.13 2.22
N MET A 86 2.66 3.16 1.60
CA MET A 86 4.13 3.34 1.52
C MET A 86 4.71 3.99 2.77
N THR A 87 3.88 4.64 3.57
CA THR A 87 4.18 5.12 4.93
C THR A 87 5.17 6.26 5.03
N SER A 88 6.34 6.18 4.37
CA SER A 88 7.41 7.16 4.52
C SER A 88 7.16 8.42 3.69
N SER A 89 7.51 9.58 4.25
CA SER A 89 7.54 10.87 3.54
C SER A 89 8.94 11.45 3.42
N ASP A 90 9.90 10.86 4.13
CA ASP A 90 11.28 11.33 4.17
C ASP A 90 12.15 10.49 3.21
N PRO A 91 12.56 11.08 2.06
CA PRO A 91 13.36 10.36 1.08
C PRO A 91 14.81 10.13 1.54
N GLU A 92 15.30 10.88 2.53
CA GLU A 92 16.67 10.77 3.03
C GLU A 92 16.78 9.71 4.14
N ASN A 93 15.78 9.66 5.02
CA ASN A 93 15.76 8.77 6.18
C ASN A 93 14.78 7.62 6.01
N ILE A 94 14.71 7.03 4.81
CA ILE A 94 13.91 5.82 4.59
C ILE A 94 14.47 4.71 5.49
N PRO A 95 13.66 4.20 6.45
CA PRO A 95 14.08 3.13 7.34
C PRO A 95 14.41 1.87 6.56
N ARG A 96 15.52 1.23 6.90
CA ARG A 96 16.09 0.10 6.17
C ARG A 96 16.63 0.52 4.79
N HIS A 97 17.25 -0.43 4.11
CA HIS A 97 17.81 -0.15 2.78
C HIS A 97 16.71 0.24 1.78
N LYS A 98 16.96 1.26 0.97
CA LYS A 98 16.09 1.70 -0.14
C LYS A 98 15.68 0.53 -1.04
N GLU A 99 16.57 -0.45 -1.20
CA GLU A 99 16.32 -1.71 -1.90
C GLU A 99 15.16 -2.51 -1.32
N PHE A 100 14.99 -2.51 0.01
CA PHE A 100 13.86 -3.17 0.64
C PHE A 100 12.56 -2.42 0.41
N PHE A 101 12.58 -1.08 0.52
CA PHE A 101 11.41 -0.23 0.43
C PHE A 101 10.85 -0.17 -1.01
N PHE A 102 11.72 0.03 -1.99
CA PHE A 102 11.37 0.07 -3.41
C PHE A 102 11.52 -1.27 -4.13
N SER A 103 11.60 -2.38 -3.41
CA SER A 103 11.76 -3.70 -4.00
C SER A 103 10.67 -3.99 -5.02
N ARG A 104 11.07 -4.12 -6.30
CA ARG A 104 10.15 -4.49 -7.38
C ARG A 104 9.39 -5.78 -7.08
N ASN A 105 10.10 -6.78 -6.53
CA ASN A 105 9.49 -8.06 -6.21
C ASN A 105 8.39 -7.90 -5.15
N ARG A 106 8.64 -7.13 -4.09
CA ARG A 106 7.65 -6.87 -3.04
C ARG A 106 6.45 -6.08 -3.53
N LEU A 107 6.68 -5.02 -4.31
CA LEU A 107 5.59 -4.25 -4.92
C LEU A 107 4.77 -5.11 -5.90
N ASN A 108 5.42 -5.88 -6.76
CA ASN A 108 4.73 -6.78 -7.67
C ASN A 108 3.91 -7.83 -6.91
N VAL A 109 4.47 -8.43 -5.85
CA VAL A 109 3.73 -9.38 -5.02
C VAL A 109 2.54 -8.70 -4.34
N ALA A 110 2.69 -7.48 -3.81
CA ALA A 110 1.59 -6.74 -3.19
C ALA A 110 0.47 -6.44 -4.19
N ILE A 111 0.83 -5.96 -5.39
CA ILE A 111 -0.12 -5.62 -6.46
C ILE A 111 -0.82 -6.88 -6.98
N SER A 112 -0.08 -7.96 -7.18
CA SER A 112 -0.64 -9.24 -7.67
C SER A 112 -1.56 -9.96 -6.68
N ARG A 113 -1.69 -9.46 -5.44
CA ARG A 113 -2.70 -9.94 -4.48
C ARG A 113 -4.09 -9.38 -4.78
N ALA A 114 -4.19 -8.33 -5.61
CA ALA A 114 -5.47 -7.73 -5.95
C ALA A 114 -6.11 -8.45 -7.13
N GLU A 115 -7.31 -9.00 -6.92
CA GLU A 115 -8.13 -9.59 -7.97
C GLU A 115 -8.76 -8.51 -8.87
N CYS A 116 -9.16 -7.36 -8.28
CA CYS A 116 -9.82 -6.29 -9.01
C CYS A 116 -9.03 -4.98 -9.00
N VAL A 117 -8.65 -4.48 -7.82
CA VAL A 117 -8.04 -3.15 -7.69
C VAL A 117 -6.91 -3.14 -6.66
N ALA A 118 -5.74 -2.65 -7.08
CA ALA A 118 -4.65 -2.29 -6.18
C ALA A 118 -4.54 -0.77 -6.07
N VAL A 119 -4.58 -0.24 -4.86
CA VAL A 119 -4.47 1.19 -4.56
C VAL A 119 -3.18 1.45 -3.79
N ILE A 120 -2.24 2.15 -4.41
CA ILE A 120 -0.98 2.53 -3.76
C ILE A 120 -1.12 3.94 -3.20
N LEU A 121 -0.93 4.09 -1.89
CA LEU A 121 -0.83 5.38 -1.21
C LEU A 121 0.63 5.69 -0.95
N PHE A 122 1.06 6.87 -1.33
CA PHE A 122 2.45 7.30 -1.17
C PHE A 122 2.56 8.81 -1.05
N ASN A 123 3.62 9.28 -0.42
CA ASN A 123 3.99 10.69 -0.43
C ASN A 123 4.80 11.02 -1.70
N PRO A 124 4.45 12.08 -2.44
CA PRO A 124 5.20 12.50 -3.64
C PRO A 124 6.70 12.72 -3.41
N ASN A 125 7.10 13.13 -2.21
CA ASN A 125 8.51 13.31 -1.85
C ASN A 125 9.34 12.04 -2.00
N LEU A 126 8.73 10.86 -1.93
CA LEU A 126 9.42 9.59 -2.18
C LEU A 126 10.00 9.49 -3.61
N LEU A 127 9.43 10.23 -4.57
CA LEU A 127 9.93 10.29 -5.94
C LEU A 127 11.22 11.13 -6.05
N LEU A 128 11.50 11.96 -5.04
CA LEU A 128 12.69 12.82 -4.95
C LEU A 128 13.84 12.13 -4.19
N THR A 129 13.72 10.84 -3.90
CA THR A 129 14.72 10.06 -3.17
C THR A 129 16.09 10.15 -3.86
N GLN A 130 17.08 10.65 -3.13
CA GLN A 130 18.46 10.68 -3.60
C GLN A 130 19.04 9.27 -3.60
N CYS A 131 19.55 8.84 -4.75
CA CYS A 131 20.13 7.52 -4.93
C CYS A 131 21.65 7.61 -4.98
N GLN A 132 22.33 6.79 -4.18
CA GLN A 132 23.79 6.71 -4.17
C GLN A 132 24.32 5.57 -5.06
N LYS A 133 23.47 4.60 -5.39
CA LYS A 133 23.81 3.43 -6.18
C LYS A 133 22.92 3.30 -7.42
N ILE A 134 23.48 2.77 -8.51
CA ILE A 134 22.76 2.52 -9.76
C ILE A 134 21.52 1.63 -9.53
N ASN A 135 21.63 0.63 -8.65
CA ASN A 135 20.49 -0.23 -8.33
C ASN A 135 19.34 0.55 -7.65
N GLU A 136 19.65 1.47 -6.75
CA GLU A 136 18.66 2.34 -6.12
C GLU A 136 17.94 3.20 -7.16
N MET A 137 18.70 3.80 -8.09
CA MET A 137 18.12 4.59 -9.20
C MET A 137 17.16 3.77 -10.06
N ARG A 138 17.54 2.51 -10.37
CA ARG A 138 16.66 1.59 -11.13
C ARG A 138 15.37 1.29 -10.37
N LEU A 139 15.43 1.09 -9.05
CA LEU A 139 14.26 0.78 -8.23
C LEU A 139 13.31 2.00 -8.14
N VAL A 140 13.83 3.18 -7.87
CA VAL A 140 13.02 4.42 -7.84
C VAL A 140 12.42 4.70 -9.22
N ASN A 141 13.17 4.55 -10.30
CA ASN A 141 12.66 4.72 -11.67
C ASN A 141 11.55 3.71 -12.01
N ASN A 142 11.67 2.45 -11.56
CA ASN A 142 10.60 1.46 -11.73
C ASN A 142 9.34 1.86 -10.95
N PHE A 143 9.49 2.40 -9.74
CA PHE A 143 8.37 2.91 -8.96
C PHE A 143 7.71 4.11 -9.67
N CYS A 144 8.49 5.06 -10.18
CA CYS A 144 7.97 6.17 -10.99
C CYS A 144 7.22 5.70 -12.25
N LYS A 145 7.74 4.66 -12.92
CA LYS A 145 7.04 4.06 -14.08
C LYS A 145 5.74 3.42 -13.69
N LEU A 146 5.69 2.70 -12.57
CA LEU A 146 4.47 2.09 -12.05
C LEU A 146 3.38 3.14 -11.80
N LEU A 147 3.74 4.29 -11.23
CA LEU A 147 2.80 5.38 -10.95
C LEU A 147 2.30 6.12 -12.19
N LYS A 148 3.05 6.10 -13.31
CA LYS A 148 2.62 6.68 -14.59
C LYS A 148 1.59 5.85 -15.34
N TYR A 149 1.37 4.60 -14.94
CA TYR A 149 0.32 3.73 -15.46
C TYR A 149 -1.02 3.88 -14.71
N GLU A 150 -1.21 4.99 -13.98
CA GLU A 150 -2.56 5.36 -13.52
C GLU A 150 -3.42 5.68 -14.77
N CYS A 151 -4.34 4.78 -15.06
CA CYS A 151 -5.43 4.98 -16.02
C CYS A 151 -6.45 5.99 -15.49
#